data_68cc93c4e59671748c86933f35d28962
#
_entry.id   68cc93c4e59671748c86933f35d28962
#
_cell.length_a   1.000
_cell.length_b   1.000
_cell.length_c   1.000
_cell.angle_alpha   90.00
_cell.angle_beta   90.00
_cell.angle_gamma   90.00
#
_symmetry.space_group_name_H-M   'P 1'
#
loop_
_entity.id
_entity.type
_entity.pdbx_description
1 polymer ?
#
loop_
_entity_poly.entity_id
_entity_poly.type
_entity_poly.pdbx_seq_one_letter_code
_entity_poly.pdbx_strand_id
1 'polypeptide(L)'
;MKFLLAALNTKYIHSNPGIYSLYSYSVKRQPSLAEYIEIAEYTINNQKGEILADIYKRRPDAVGFSCYIWNIEMIREIITELKKLLPDTDIWVGGPEVTYDADQLLAEMPELTGVMVGEGEATFYDVLRRYLDIGNIHNTGKFYDIGNACN
;
A
#
# COMPACT_ATOMS: atom_id res chain seq x y z
N MET A 1 11.25 -7.73 8.18
CA MET A 1 10.29 -6.73 7.67
C MET A 1 10.06 -6.99 6.19
N LYS A 2 8.80 -7.11 5.79
CA LYS A 2 8.41 -7.27 4.38
C LYS A 2 7.26 -6.31 4.08
N PHE A 3 7.48 -5.38 3.17
CA PHE A 3 6.45 -4.47 2.67
C PHE A 3 6.03 -4.92 1.26
N LEU A 4 4.78 -5.33 1.12
CA LEU A 4 4.23 -5.77 -0.16
C LEU A 4 3.54 -4.59 -0.86
N LEU A 5 4.01 -4.24 -2.04
CA LEU A 5 3.32 -3.30 -2.93
C LEU A 5 2.42 -4.11 -3.86
N ALA A 6 1.12 -3.93 -3.73
CA ALA A 6 0.11 -4.68 -4.46
C ALA A 6 -0.64 -3.78 -5.44
N ALA A 7 -0.75 -4.21 -6.68
CA ALA A 7 -1.49 -3.53 -7.72
C ALA A 7 -2.57 -4.43 -8.29
N LEU A 8 -3.76 -3.87 -8.51
CA LEU A 8 -4.85 -4.50 -9.21
C LEU A 8 -5.01 -3.78 -10.56
N ASN A 9 -4.47 -4.38 -11.61
CA ASN A 9 -4.45 -3.80 -12.94
C ASN A 9 -5.73 -4.11 -13.72
N THR A 10 -6.00 -3.31 -14.74
CA THR A 10 -7.04 -3.64 -15.72
C THR A 10 -6.58 -4.81 -16.59
N LYS A 11 -7.53 -5.46 -17.30
CA LYS A 11 -7.25 -6.58 -18.19
C LYS A 11 -6.15 -6.29 -19.23
N TYR A 12 -6.02 -5.03 -19.65
CA TYR A 12 -5.13 -4.63 -20.74
C TYR A 12 -3.81 -4.01 -20.26
N ILE A 13 -3.68 -3.74 -18.99
CA ILE A 13 -2.46 -3.18 -18.40
C ILE A 13 -1.73 -4.30 -17.67
N HIS A 14 -0.54 -4.66 -18.16
CA HIS A 14 0.24 -5.77 -17.61
C HIS A 14 1.20 -5.35 -16.50
N SER A 15 1.38 -4.04 -16.29
CA SER A 15 2.20 -3.52 -15.19
C SER A 15 1.63 -2.22 -14.66
N ASN A 16 1.94 -1.91 -13.41
CA ASN A 16 1.55 -0.67 -12.76
C ASN A 16 2.80 0.20 -12.58
N PRO A 17 2.98 1.24 -13.42
CA PRO A 17 4.16 2.10 -13.31
C PRO A 17 4.30 2.76 -11.93
N GLY A 18 3.18 3.01 -11.24
CA GLY A 18 3.18 3.65 -9.94
C GLY A 18 3.95 2.84 -8.89
N ILE A 19 3.64 1.56 -8.74
CA ILE A 19 4.32 0.73 -7.73
C ILE A 19 5.79 0.50 -8.07
N TYR A 20 6.13 0.38 -9.34
CA TYR A 20 7.54 0.27 -9.76
C TYR A 20 8.30 1.57 -9.52
N SER A 21 7.64 2.71 -9.65
CA SER A 21 8.22 4.01 -9.33
C SER A 21 8.55 4.13 -7.84
N LEU A 22 7.65 3.67 -6.98
CA LEU A 22 7.90 3.61 -5.53
C LEU A 22 9.11 2.75 -5.20
N TYR A 23 9.18 1.57 -5.78
CA TYR A 23 10.30 0.66 -5.63
C TYR A 23 11.62 1.30 -6.11
N SER A 24 11.63 1.77 -7.35
CA SER A 24 12.83 2.33 -7.97
C SER A 24 13.36 3.56 -7.23
N TYR A 25 12.47 4.45 -6.81
CA TYR A 25 12.84 5.63 -6.04
C TYR A 25 13.53 5.25 -4.72
N SER A 26 12.94 4.31 -4.00
CA SER A 26 13.44 3.87 -2.70
C SER A 26 14.80 3.17 -2.82
N VAL A 27 14.92 2.24 -3.76
CA VAL A 27 16.15 1.46 -3.97
C VAL A 27 17.28 2.32 -4.54
N LYS A 28 16.96 3.31 -5.37
CA LYS A 28 17.97 4.25 -5.87
C LYS A 28 18.56 5.10 -4.74
N ARG A 29 17.75 5.51 -3.78
CA ARG A 29 18.21 6.28 -2.62
C ARG A 29 18.95 5.44 -1.60
N GLN A 30 18.45 4.23 -1.37
CA GLN A 30 19.05 3.30 -0.40
C GLN A 30 18.92 1.87 -0.93
N PRO A 31 19.97 1.36 -1.62
CA PRO A 31 19.91 0.04 -2.27
C PRO A 31 19.56 -1.13 -1.34
N SER A 32 19.91 -1.05 -0.08
CA SER A 32 19.58 -2.09 0.91
C SER A 32 18.09 -2.28 1.14
N LEU A 33 17.26 -1.31 0.74
CA LEU A 33 15.79 -1.42 0.89
C LEU A 33 15.17 -2.45 -0.04
N ALA A 34 15.89 -2.86 -1.11
CA ALA A 34 15.38 -3.84 -2.06
C ALA A 34 14.97 -5.16 -1.41
N GLU A 35 15.65 -5.59 -0.35
CA GLU A 35 15.34 -6.83 0.34
C GLU A 35 14.05 -6.78 1.17
N TYR A 36 13.54 -5.59 1.48
CA TYR A 36 12.33 -5.39 2.27
C TYR A 36 11.07 -5.16 1.44
N ILE A 37 11.21 -4.96 0.14
CA ILE A 37 10.09 -4.61 -0.75
C ILE A 37 9.78 -5.79 -1.66
N GLU A 38 8.53 -6.27 -1.63
CA GLU A 38 7.98 -7.19 -2.61
C GLU A 38 6.95 -6.49 -3.47
N ILE A 39 6.81 -6.93 -4.72
CA ILE A 39 5.80 -6.43 -5.64
C ILE A 39 4.91 -7.59 -6.05
N ALA A 40 3.60 -7.40 -5.97
CA ALA A 40 2.61 -8.34 -6.47
C ALA A 40 1.62 -7.62 -7.39
N GLU A 41 1.42 -8.15 -8.57
CA GLU A 41 0.47 -7.62 -9.53
C GLU A 41 -0.64 -8.62 -9.78
N TYR A 42 -1.86 -8.13 -9.68
CA TYR A 42 -3.09 -8.86 -9.95
C TYR A 42 -3.89 -8.11 -11.00
N THR A 43 -4.96 -8.70 -11.48
CA THR A 43 -5.90 -8.00 -12.34
C THR A 43 -7.27 -7.94 -11.66
N ILE A 44 -8.09 -6.98 -12.08
CA ILE A 44 -9.48 -6.90 -11.61
C ILE A 44 -10.33 -8.11 -12.03
N ASN A 45 -9.81 -8.94 -12.94
CA ASN A 45 -10.45 -10.19 -13.35
C ASN A 45 -10.09 -11.38 -12.46
N ASN A 46 -9.05 -11.27 -11.62
CA ASN A 46 -8.78 -12.28 -10.60
C ASN A 46 -9.92 -12.31 -9.58
N GLN A 47 -10.25 -13.50 -9.13
CA GLN A 47 -11.20 -13.62 -8.02
C GLN A 47 -10.56 -13.08 -6.74
N LYS A 48 -11.36 -12.41 -5.92
CA LYS A 48 -10.87 -11.85 -4.64
C LYS A 48 -10.21 -12.93 -3.77
N GLY A 49 -10.77 -14.13 -3.74
CA GLY A 49 -10.21 -15.24 -2.98
C GLY A 49 -8.80 -15.62 -3.41
N GLU A 50 -8.50 -15.55 -4.70
CA GLU A 50 -7.15 -15.83 -5.24
C GLU A 50 -6.14 -14.76 -4.77
N ILE A 51 -6.53 -13.50 -4.81
CA ILE A 51 -5.70 -12.39 -4.37
C ILE A 51 -5.43 -12.49 -2.86
N LEU A 52 -6.47 -12.73 -2.08
CA LEU A 52 -6.36 -12.92 -0.62
C LEU A 52 -5.46 -14.10 -0.26
N ALA A 53 -5.59 -15.23 -0.97
CA ALA A 53 -4.76 -16.41 -0.74
C ALA A 53 -3.29 -16.14 -1.04
N ASP A 54 -2.99 -15.41 -2.11
CA ASP A 54 -1.61 -15.07 -2.47
C ASP A 54 -0.98 -14.14 -1.44
N ILE A 55 -1.67 -13.09 -1.03
CA ILE A 55 -1.18 -12.17 0.00
C ILE A 55 -1.01 -12.90 1.33
N TYR A 56 -1.94 -13.76 1.70
CA TYR A 56 -1.85 -14.58 2.92
C TYR A 56 -0.60 -15.46 2.92
N LYS A 57 -0.28 -16.09 1.80
CA LYS A 57 0.93 -16.93 1.67
C LYS A 57 2.21 -16.12 1.82
N ARG A 58 2.21 -14.89 1.36
CA ARG A 58 3.38 -14.01 1.44
C ARG A 58 3.67 -13.52 2.86
N ARG A 59 2.65 -13.48 3.72
CA ARG A 59 2.78 -13.03 5.11
C ARG A 59 3.50 -11.69 5.24
N PRO A 60 3.05 -10.62 4.56
CA PRO A 60 3.71 -9.33 4.67
C PRO A 60 3.47 -8.70 6.04
N ASP A 61 4.44 -7.91 6.51
CA ASP A 61 4.26 -7.08 7.71
C ASP A 61 3.40 -5.85 7.40
N ALA A 62 3.52 -5.35 6.17
CA ALA A 62 2.69 -4.27 5.67
C ALA A 62 2.36 -4.52 4.20
N VAL A 63 1.19 -4.07 3.76
CA VAL A 63 0.78 -4.09 2.36
C VAL A 63 0.28 -2.71 1.95
N GLY A 64 0.69 -2.25 0.77
CA GLY A 64 0.23 -1.01 0.18
C GLY A 64 -0.48 -1.26 -1.15
N PHE A 65 -1.70 -0.74 -1.27
CA PHE A 65 -2.49 -0.83 -2.50
C PHE A 65 -2.49 0.49 -3.25
N SER A 66 -2.33 0.42 -4.57
CA SER A 66 -2.46 1.56 -5.46
C SER A 66 -3.91 1.67 -5.94
N CYS A 67 -4.58 2.74 -5.55
CA CYS A 67 -6.02 2.91 -5.74
C CYS A 67 -6.34 3.85 -6.89
N TYR A 68 -7.15 3.34 -7.82
CA TYR A 68 -7.67 4.05 -8.98
C TYR A 68 -9.20 3.87 -9.06
N ILE A 69 -9.85 4.66 -9.89
CA ILE A 69 -11.31 4.61 -10.03
C ILE A 69 -11.81 3.21 -10.45
N TRP A 70 -11.02 2.47 -11.21
CA TRP A 70 -11.43 1.15 -11.72
C TRP A 70 -11.23 0.01 -10.72
N ASN A 71 -10.45 0.20 -9.65
CA ASN A 71 -10.14 -0.86 -8.70
C ASN A 71 -10.51 -0.56 -7.24
N ILE A 72 -10.88 0.67 -6.91
CA ILE A 72 -11.07 1.10 -5.52
C ILE A 72 -12.11 0.25 -4.78
N GLU A 73 -13.23 -0.08 -5.42
CA GLU A 73 -14.29 -0.87 -4.77
C GLU A 73 -13.79 -2.29 -4.44
N MET A 74 -13.09 -2.92 -5.37
CA MET A 74 -12.52 -4.26 -5.15
C MET A 74 -11.44 -4.23 -4.06
N ILE A 75 -10.60 -3.20 -4.06
CA ILE A 75 -9.57 -3.01 -3.01
C ILE A 75 -10.21 -2.86 -1.64
N ARG A 76 -11.28 -2.08 -1.50
CA ARG A 76 -11.99 -1.92 -0.23
C ARG A 76 -12.50 -3.25 0.31
N GLU A 77 -13.08 -4.08 -0.55
CA GLU A 77 -13.55 -5.42 -0.16
C GLU A 77 -12.38 -6.32 0.24
N ILE A 78 -11.29 -6.29 -0.51
CA ILE A 78 -10.08 -7.07 -0.20
C ILE A 78 -9.51 -6.64 1.16
N ILE A 79 -9.40 -5.35 1.44
CA ILE A 79 -8.88 -4.84 2.71
C ILE A 79 -9.70 -5.34 3.90
N THR A 80 -11.02 -5.29 3.79
CA THR A 80 -11.91 -5.76 4.86
C THR A 80 -11.67 -7.25 5.17
N GLU A 81 -11.57 -8.08 4.15
CA GLU A 81 -11.32 -9.51 4.33
C GLU A 81 -9.87 -9.81 4.76
N LEU A 82 -8.91 -9.08 4.20
CA LEU A 82 -7.49 -9.25 4.52
C LEU A 82 -7.20 -8.99 6.00
N LYS A 83 -7.83 -7.97 6.57
CA LYS A 83 -7.64 -7.65 7.99
C LYS A 83 -8.13 -8.73 8.92
N LYS A 84 -9.15 -9.49 8.51
CA LYS A 84 -9.62 -10.67 9.25
C LYS A 84 -8.61 -11.82 9.19
N LEU A 85 -7.99 -12.03 8.03
CA LEU A 85 -7.00 -13.10 7.80
C LEU A 85 -5.64 -12.80 8.41
N LEU A 86 -5.22 -11.54 8.34
CA LEU A 86 -3.91 -11.06 8.79
C LEU A 86 -4.11 -9.83 9.69
N PRO A 87 -4.59 -10.02 10.93
CA PRO A 87 -4.92 -8.88 11.80
C PRO A 87 -3.72 -8.03 12.21
N ASP A 88 -2.52 -8.59 12.18
CA ASP A 88 -1.28 -7.88 12.55
C ASP A 88 -0.59 -7.22 11.35
N THR A 89 -1.07 -7.43 10.14
CA THR A 89 -0.54 -6.78 8.94
C THR A 89 -1.06 -5.37 8.83
N ASP A 90 -0.16 -4.41 8.69
CA ASP A 90 -0.53 -3.02 8.43
C ASP A 90 -0.98 -2.85 6.99
N ILE A 91 -2.03 -2.05 6.78
CA ILE A 91 -2.62 -1.84 5.46
C ILE A 91 -2.56 -0.36 5.09
N TRP A 92 -1.92 -0.08 3.97
CA TRP A 92 -1.77 1.26 3.41
C TRP A 92 -2.45 1.35 2.06
N VAL A 93 -2.94 2.52 1.74
CA VAL A 93 -3.46 2.85 0.41
C VAL A 93 -2.84 4.13 -0.09
N GLY A 94 -2.72 4.25 -1.40
CA GLY A 94 -2.24 5.45 -2.07
C GLY A 94 -2.84 5.52 -3.48
N GLY A 95 -2.48 6.54 -4.22
CA GLY A 95 -2.95 6.74 -5.58
C GLY A 95 -4.01 7.84 -5.71
N PRO A 96 -4.41 8.17 -6.95
CA PRO A 96 -5.25 9.34 -7.20
C PRO A 96 -6.64 9.26 -6.58
N GLU A 97 -7.20 8.06 -6.42
CA GLU A 97 -8.57 7.91 -5.92
C GLU A 97 -8.70 8.15 -4.41
N VAL A 98 -7.62 8.09 -3.65
CA VAL A 98 -7.65 8.23 -2.19
C VAL A 98 -7.00 9.53 -1.70
N THR A 99 -6.35 10.28 -2.58
CA THR A 99 -5.56 11.45 -2.21
C THR A 99 -6.42 12.58 -1.65
N TYR A 100 -7.60 12.82 -2.22
CA TYR A 100 -8.42 13.99 -1.88
C TYR A 100 -9.31 13.78 -0.65
N ASP A 101 -9.71 12.54 -0.36
CA ASP A 101 -10.64 12.20 0.71
C ASP A 101 -9.99 11.30 1.78
N ALA A 102 -8.70 11.49 2.03
CA ALA A 102 -7.93 10.62 2.93
C ALA A 102 -8.51 10.57 4.36
N ASP A 103 -8.90 11.70 4.92
CA ASP A 103 -9.49 11.76 6.26
C ASP A 103 -10.81 11.00 6.34
N GLN A 104 -11.67 11.17 5.33
CA GLN A 104 -12.94 10.46 5.26
C GLN A 104 -12.74 8.97 5.11
N LEU A 105 -11.80 8.57 4.24
CA LEU A 105 -11.49 7.16 4.03
C LEU A 105 -10.97 6.49 5.31
N LEU A 106 -10.09 7.15 6.04
CA LEU A 106 -9.58 6.64 7.32
C LEU A 106 -10.70 6.50 8.36
N ALA A 107 -11.67 7.42 8.36
CA ALA A 107 -12.83 7.34 9.25
C ALA A 107 -13.76 6.18 8.88
N GLU A 108 -13.95 5.94 7.58
CA GLU A 108 -14.83 4.87 7.08
C GLU A 108 -14.19 3.47 7.16
N MET A 109 -12.87 3.39 7.09
CA MET A 109 -12.12 2.13 7.05
C MET A 109 -11.11 2.04 8.21
N PRO A 110 -11.55 1.57 9.39
CA PRO A 110 -10.65 1.41 10.54
C PRO A 110 -9.57 0.34 10.32
N GLU A 111 -9.70 -0.49 9.29
CA GLU A 111 -8.69 -1.48 8.90
C GLU A 111 -7.41 -0.84 8.37
N LEU A 112 -7.47 0.41 7.91
CA LEU A 112 -6.32 1.10 7.34
C LEU A 112 -5.36 1.60 8.44
N THR A 113 -4.09 1.37 8.21
CA THR A 113 -3.00 1.97 9.01
C THR A 113 -2.77 3.42 8.58
N GLY A 114 -2.85 3.70 7.29
CA GLY A 114 -2.69 5.05 6.78
C GLY A 114 -2.95 5.19 5.29
N VAL A 115 -2.94 6.43 4.83
CA VAL A 115 -3.08 6.81 3.43
C VAL A 115 -1.85 7.61 3.01
N MET A 116 -1.24 7.21 1.91
CA MET A 116 -0.13 7.95 1.30
C MET A 116 -0.70 8.97 0.31
N VAL A 117 -0.64 10.24 0.70
CA VAL A 117 -1.23 11.34 -0.06
C VAL A 117 -0.17 11.99 -0.95
N GLY A 118 -0.56 12.40 -2.16
CA GLY A 118 0.30 13.11 -3.10
C GLY A 118 1.25 12.20 -3.87
N GLU A 119 2.45 12.71 -4.15
CA GLU A 119 3.49 11.93 -4.82
C GLU A 119 3.99 10.82 -3.89
N GLY A 120 3.67 9.59 -4.24
CA GLY A 120 3.86 8.44 -3.36
C GLY A 120 5.32 8.06 -3.10
N GLU A 121 6.23 8.42 -4.00
CA GLU A 121 7.63 7.96 -3.96
C GLU A 121 8.35 8.37 -2.67
N ALA A 122 8.32 9.65 -2.35
CA ALA A 122 8.97 10.16 -1.15
C ALA A 122 8.25 9.70 0.12
N THR A 123 6.92 9.65 0.07
CA THR A 123 6.09 9.19 1.20
C THR A 123 6.35 7.72 1.50
N PHE A 124 6.35 6.87 0.48
CA PHE A 124 6.63 5.44 0.65
C PHE A 124 8.04 5.21 1.23
N TYR A 125 9.04 5.89 0.69
CA TYR A 125 10.41 5.81 1.18
C TYR A 125 10.49 6.17 2.68
N ASP A 126 9.84 7.25 3.09
CA ASP A 126 9.82 7.68 4.48
C ASP A 126 9.10 6.70 5.39
N VAL A 127 7.94 6.18 4.97
CA VAL A 127 7.19 5.17 5.70
C VAL A 127 8.02 3.90 5.89
N LEU A 128 8.67 3.41 4.83
CA LEU A 128 9.49 2.21 4.90
C LEU A 128 10.67 2.40 5.87
N ARG A 129 11.32 3.55 5.82
CA ARG A 129 12.41 3.86 6.75
C ARG A 129 11.93 3.89 8.21
N ARG A 130 10.76 4.42 8.46
CA ARG A 130 10.19 4.40 9.82
C ARG A 130 9.94 2.99 10.33
N TYR A 131 9.48 2.09 9.48
CA TYR A 131 9.33 0.69 9.85
C TYR A 131 10.67 0.06 10.25
N LEU A 132 11.73 0.39 9.54
CA LEU A 132 13.06 -0.16 9.81
C LEU A 132 13.72 0.47 11.06
N ASP A 133 13.45 1.75 11.33
CA ASP A 133 14.06 2.47 12.45
C ASP A 133 13.34 2.23 13.78
N ILE A 134 12.02 2.08 13.76
CA ILE A 134 11.17 2.08 14.98
C ILE A 134 10.51 0.72 15.23
N GLY A 135 10.58 -0.21 14.25
CA GLY A 135 9.75 -1.42 14.23
C GLY A 135 8.35 -1.10 13.71
N ASN A 136 7.39 -1.98 13.96
CA ASN A 136 6.04 -1.83 13.41
C ASN A 136 5.37 -0.54 13.86
N ILE A 137 4.92 0.24 12.89
CA ILE A 137 4.11 1.45 13.14
C ILE A 137 2.65 1.00 13.34
N HIS A 138 2.37 0.44 14.50
CA HIS A 138 1.01 -0.01 14.78
C HIS A 138 0.05 1.18 14.92
N ASN A 139 -0.96 1.18 14.07
CA ASN A 139 -2.23 1.88 14.23
C ASN A 139 -2.12 3.39 14.53
N THR A 140 -1.44 4.13 13.69
CA THR A 140 -1.34 5.57 13.87
C THR A 140 -2.55 6.34 13.33
N GLY A 141 -3.40 5.70 12.52
CA GLY A 141 -4.57 6.36 11.91
C GLY A 141 -4.23 7.64 11.15
N LYS A 142 -2.95 7.80 10.77
CA LYS A 142 -2.46 9.05 10.17
C LYS A 142 -2.26 8.86 8.68
N PHE A 143 -2.63 9.87 7.93
CA PHE A 143 -2.16 9.97 6.58
C PHE A 143 -0.78 10.63 6.57
N TYR A 144 0.06 10.21 5.66
CA TYR A 144 1.39 10.78 5.49
C TYR A 144 1.39 11.62 4.22
N ASP A 145 1.49 12.93 4.41
CA ASP A 145 1.69 13.91 3.35
C ASP A 145 3.04 14.57 3.58
N ILE A 146 3.99 14.31 2.69
CA ILE A 146 5.32 14.95 2.76
C ILE A 146 5.28 16.37 2.17
N GLY A 147 4.24 16.70 1.38
CA GLY A 147 4.09 18.03 0.79
C GLY A 147 3.99 19.17 1.82
N ASN A 148 3.64 18.86 3.06
CA ASN A 148 3.52 19.82 4.16
C ASN A 148 4.64 19.70 5.22
N ALA A 149 5.66 18.90 4.99
CA ALA A 149 6.78 18.76 5.94
C ALA A 149 7.78 19.92 5.88
N CYS A 150 7.48 20.97 5.11
CA CYS A 150 8.25 22.20 5.03
C CYS A 150 7.50 23.36 5.70
N ASN A 151 7.15 23.19 6.95
CA ASN A 151 6.78 24.30 7.82
C ASN A 151 7.26 24.05 9.24
#